data_b4bdf431f6e3a64067ce0b7d3bb7d67c
#
_entry.id   b4bdf431f6e3a64067ce0b7d3bb7d67c
#
_cell.length_a   1.000
_cell.length_b   1.000
_cell.length_c   1.000
_cell.angle_alpha   90.00
_cell.angle_beta   90.00
_cell.angle_gamma   90.00
#
_symmetry.space_group_name_H-M   'P 1'
#
loop_
_entity.id
_entity.type
_entity.pdbx_description
1 polymer ?
#
loop_
_entity_poly.entity_id
_entity_poly.type
_entity_poly.pdbx_seq_one_letter_code
_entity_poly.pdbx_strand_id
1 'polypeptide(L)'
;MMLWQCTQKYVSPYIAPPTGYLVVEGYISGNGPTQFNLSRTIPLPGDTAIPMETGATVQVEGNDQSVYLLTEQSPGIYIADTLPLHPAVTYRLRITTASGIAYLSDFVPFKPTPPIDSISWISNSTGVEIYANTHDPANATRYYQWEYDETWEYHSAEASLYEYDGDTTPVMVISRPPANMIYTCWHNDSSTNIILGSSAKLAADVIYLQPLNLIPRGSQQLSVLYSILVRQYALTDSGYSYLSLMQQNTESLGSIFDPTPSPLTGNIHCLTNASTPVIGYISAGTVQQQRIFISDQQVPEWGYRFACTRPDEIVPLDTTYLIDYFYYGGFIPVDQYIDPMGDFAGWLANSPSCIDCRVQGGITQEPSFWPN
;
A
#
# COMPACT_ATOMS: atom_id res chain seq x y z
N MET A 1 -18.56 -41.11 -30.82
CA MET A 1 -17.41 -41.58 -30.02
C MET A 1 -16.81 -40.35 -29.38
N MET A 2 -17.23 -40.00 -28.15
CA MET A 2 -16.74 -38.84 -27.40
C MET A 2 -15.47 -39.25 -26.64
N LEU A 3 -14.35 -38.66 -27.02
CA LEU A 3 -13.09 -38.80 -26.29
C LEU A 3 -13.11 -37.88 -25.06
N TRP A 4 -13.24 -38.49 -23.90
CA TRP A 4 -13.00 -37.80 -22.63
C TRP A 4 -11.49 -37.63 -22.46
N GLN A 5 -11.00 -36.42 -22.62
CA GLN A 5 -9.64 -36.06 -22.21
C GLN A 5 -9.63 -35.79 -20.71
N CYS A 6 -9.10 -36.74 -19.94
CA CYS A 6 -8.71 -36.53 -18.56
C CYS A 6 -7.45 -35.68 -18.54
N THR A 7 -7.58 -34.37 -18.34
CA THR A 7 -6.45 -33.48 -17.95
C THR A 7 -6.19 -33.68 -16.47
N GLN A 8 -5.31 -34.60 -16.10
CA GLN A 8 -4.75 -34.62 -14.75
C GLN A 8 -3.73 -33.51 -14.64
N LYS A 9 -3.89 -32.66 -13.60
CA LYS A 9 -2.91 -31.61 -13.26
C LYS A 9 -1.59 -32.32 -12.91
N TYR A 10 -0.59 -32.22 -13.78
CA TYR A 10 0.74 -32.76 -13.52
C TYR A 10 1.39 -31.93 -12.41
N VAL A 11 1.51 -32.48 -11.23
CA VAL A 11 2.33 -31.94 -10.14
C VAL A 11 3.68 -32.63 -10.23
N SER A 12 4.69 -31.89 -10.66
CA SER A 12 6.06 -32.40 -10.73
C SER A 12 6.52 -32.83 -9.33
N PRO A 13 6.95 -34.08 -9.12
CA PRO A 13 7.42 -34.57 -7.82
C PRO A 13 8.76 -33.96 -7.39
N TYR A 14 9.38 -33.11 -8.24
CA TYR A 14 10.71 -32.55 -8.01
C TYR A 14 10.75 -31.14 -7.45
N ILE A 15 9.60 -30.49 -7.22
CA ILE A 15 9.59 -29.13 -6.69
C ILE A 15 8.57 -29.04 -5.56
N ALA A 16 8.89 -29.62 -4.43
CA ALA A 16 8.51 -29.03 -3.16
C ALA A 16 9.77 -28.35 -2.63
N PRO A 17 9.96 -27.04 -2.85
CA PRO A 17 11.01 -26.33 -2.14
C PRO A 17 10.74 -26.51 -0.65
N PRO A 18 11.79 -26.70 0.18
CA PRO A 18 11.59 -26.71 1.61
C PRO A 18 10.86 -25.42 2.00
N THR A 19 9.71 -25.57 2.64
CA THR A 19 8.82 -24.49 3.02
C THR A 19 9.15 -24.03 4.43
N GLY A 20 8.77 -22.80 4.78
CA GLY A 20 8.96 -22.27 6.11
C GLY A 20 10.29 -21.55 6.31
N TYR A 21 10.97 -21.09 5.25
CA TYR A 21 12.09 -20.19 5.39
C TYR A 21 11.66 -18.87 6.01
N LEU A 22 12.50 -18.32 6.88
CA LEU A 22 12.25 -17.00 7.45
C LEU A 22 12.37 -15.94 6.34
N VAL A 23 11.37 -15.08 6.27
CA VAL A 23 11.35 -13.85 5.45
C VAL A 23 11.44 -12.67 6.42
N VAL A 24 12.36 -11.76 6.16
CA VAL A 24 12.61 -10.58 6.99
C VAL A 24 12.56 -9.35 6.11
N GLU A 25 11.59 -8.49 6.36
CA GLU A 25 11.39 -7.23 5.66
C GLU A 25 11.49 -6.07 6.65
N GLY A 26 12.27 -5.04 6.34
CA GLY A 26 12.38 -3.87 7.20
C GLY A 26 13.69 -3.13 7.04
N TYR A 27 13.79 -2.03 7.80
CA TYR A 27 14.90 -1.08 7.73
C TYR A 27 15.24 -0.58 9.15
N ILE A 28 16.54 -0.48 9.47
CA ILE A 28 17.00 0.10 10.73
C ILE A 28 17.04 1.62 10.57
N SER A 29 16.04 2.31 11.15
CA SER A 29 15.87 3.75 11.00
C SER A 29 16.45 4.53 12.16
N GLY A 30 17.25 5.56 11.88
CA GLY A 30 17.81 6.47 12.87
C GLY A 30 17.04 7.79 13.06
N ASN A 31 15.97 8.02 12.29
CA ASN A 31 15.18 9.25 12.38
C ASN A 31 13.66 9.02 12.34
N GLY A 32 13.23 7.78 12.54
CA GLY A 32 11.85 7.36 12.61
C GLY A 32 11.75 5.97 13.24
N PRO A 33 10.56 5.39 13.33
CA PRO A 33 10.38 4.05 13.83
C PRO A 33 11.20 3.03 13.04
N THR A 34 11.80 2.07 13.73
CA THR A 34 12.39 0.88 13.14
C THR A 34 11.35 -0.23 13.17
N GLN A 35 10.96 -0.75 12.00
CA GLN A 35 9.98 -1.82 11.88
C GLN A 35 10.56 -2.99 11.11
N PHE A 36 10.25 -4.20 11.58
CA PHE A 36 10.52 -5.45 10.87
C PHE A 36 9.27 -6.32 10.83
N ASN A 37 8.96 -6.81 9.62
CA ASN A 37 7.92 -7.80 9.38
C ASN A 37 8.60 -9.17 9.22
N LEU A 38 8.21 -10.13 10.06
CA LEU A 38 8.73 -11.49 10.04
C LEU A 38 7.64 -12.46 9.59
N SER A 39 7.90 -13.18 8.53
CA SER A 39 6.97 -14.18 7.99
C SER A 39 7.69 -15.45 7.55
N ARG A 40 6.93 -16.44 7.07
CA ARG A 40 7.48 -17.70 6.55
C ARG A 40 7.04 -17.95 5.12
N THR A 41 7.94 -18.50 4.31
CA THR A 41 7.57 -18.93 2.95
C THR A 41 6.55 -20.05 2.98
N ILE A 42 5.66 -20.06 1.99
CA ILE A 42 4.65 -21.10 1.75
C ILE A 42 4.88 -21.80 0.41
N PRO A 43 4.44 -23.07 0.24
CA PRO A 43 4.48 -23.72 -1.06
C PRO A 43 3.52 -23.09 -2.06
N LEU A 44 3.89 -23.10 -3.35
CA LEU A 44 2.97 -22.85 -4.45
C LEU A 44 2.40 -24.17 -4.97
N PRO A 45 1.08 -24.32 -5.24
CA PRO A 45 -0.03 -23.39 -5.09
C PRO A 45 -0.75 -23.57 -3.74
N GLY A 46 -1.08 -22.50 -3.05
CA GLY A 46 -1.91 -22.57 -1.84
C GLY A 46 -2.60 -21.25 -1.57
N ASP A 47 -3.93 -21.29 -1.34
CA ASP A 47 -4.75 -20.19 -0.82
C ASP A 47 -4.58 -20.03 0.70
N THR A 48 -3.40 -20.36 1.25
CA THR A 48 -3.15 -20.22 2.68
C THR A 48 -2.58 -18.84 2.99
N ALA A 49 -3.09 -18.21 4.04
CA ALA A 49 -2.52 -16.97 4.57
C ALA A 49 -1.02 -17.15 4.88
N ILE A 50 -0.24 -16.11 4.61
CA ILE A 50 1.21 -16.11 4.90
C ILE A 50 1.40 -16.29 6.41
N PRO A 51 2.12 -17.34 6.87
CA PRO A 51 2.36 -17.54 8.28
C PRO A 51 3.30 -16.45 8.83
N MET A 52 2.87 -15.74 9.84
CA MET A 52 3.68 -14.72 10.52
C MET A 52 4.55 -15.39 11.61
N GLU A 53 5.79 -14.94 11.76
CA GLU A 53 6.69 -15.39 12.83
C GLU A 53 6.42 -14.57 14.10
N THR A 54 5.67 -15.13 15.03
CA THR A 54 5.25 -14.47 16.27
C THR A 54 6.08 -14.89 17.47
N GLY A 55 6.10 -14.05 18.52
CA GLY A 55 6.77 -14.34 19.77
C GLY A 55 8.30 -14.41 19.66
N ALA A 56 8.89 -13.84 18.61
CA ALA A 56 10.33 -13.74 18.47
C ALA A 56 10.90 -12.61 19.33
N THR A 57 12.14 -12.76 19.77
CA THR A 57 12.95 -11.65 20.30
C THR A 57 13.71 -11.04 19.16
N VAL A 58 13.40 -9.77 18.84
CA VAL A 58 14.02 -9.01 17.75
C VAL A 58 14.78 -7.84 18.33
N GLN A 59 16.05 -7.68 17.97
CA GLN A 59 16.89 -6.60 18.47
C GLN A 59 17.87 -6.10 17.41
N VAL A 60 18.15 -4.80 17.46
CA VAL A 60 19.22 -4.16 16.70
C VAL A 60 20.45 -4.06 17.60
N GLU A 61 21.60 -4.53 17.11
CA GLU A 61 22.87 -4.49 17.80
C GLU A 61 23.86 -3.57 17.06
N GLY A 62 24.52 -2.66 17.79
CA GLY A 62 25.64 -1.88 17.27
C GLY A 62 26.98 -2.56 17.53
N ASN A 63 27.99 -2.28 16.68
CA ASN A 63 29.36 -2.76 16.92
C ASN A 63 30.04 -2.05 18.09
N ASP A 64 29.43 -1.02 18.64
CA ASP A 64 29.78 -0.32 19.90
C ASP A 64 29.14 -0.97 21.13
N GLN A 65 28.52 -2.15 20.98
CA GLN A 65 27.84 -2.93 22.02
C GLN A 65 26.46 -2.33 22.41
N SER A 66 25.95 -1.34 21.70
CA SER A 66 24.57 -0.89 21.88
C SER A 66 23.59 -1.98 21.47
N VAL A 67 22.45 -2.09 22.18
CA VAL A 67 21.39 -3.06 21.91
C VAL A 67 20.04 -2.38 22.08
N TYR A 68 19.18 -2.51 21.07
CA TYR A 68 17.84 -1.94 21.03
C TYR A 68 16.84 -3.05 20.78
N LEU A 69 15.90 -3.24 21.71
CA LEU A 69 14.85 -4.26 21.59
C LEU A 69 13.65 -3.71 20.82
N LEU A 70 13.10 -4.52 19.92
CA LEU A 70 11.83 -4.25 19.24
C LEU A 70 10.70 -5.02 19.93
N THR A 71 9.52 -4.41 19.98
CA THR A 71 8.32 -5.00 20.59
C THR A 71 7.37 -5.47 19.48
N GLU A 72 6.82 -6.67 19.63
CA GLU A 72 5.77 -7.16 18.74
C GLU A 72 4.48 -6.38 19.01
N GLN A 73 4.00 -5.60 18.01
CA GLN A 73 2.76 -4.81 18.12
C GLN A 73 1.56 -5.52 17.50
N SER A 74 1.79 -6.34 16.50
CA SER A 74 0.80 -7.23 15.90
C SER A 74 1.53 -8.47 15.38
N PRO A 75 0.82 -9.57 15.08
CA PRO A 75 1.44 -10.83 14.69
C PRO A 75 2.54 -10.66 13.63
N GLY A 76 3.79 -10.95 14.01
CA GLY A 76 4.98 -10.87 13.16
C GLY A 76 5.48 -9.45 12.84
N ILE A 77 4.89 -8.40 13.41
CA ILE A 77 5.33 -7.01 13.22
C ILE A 77 6.01 -6.51 14.49
N TYR A 78 7.31 -6.26 14.39
CA TYR A 78 8.18 -5.84 15.49
C TYR A 78 8.61 -4.40 15.28
N ILE A 79 8.35 -3.53 16.26
CA ILE A 79 8.60 -2.09 16.17
C ILE A 79 9.39 -1.61 17.39
N ALA A 80 10.31 -0.68 17.14
CA ALA A 80 10.87 0.22 18.13
C ALA A 80 10.64 1.66 17.68
N ASP A 81 10.46 2.56 18.63
CA ASP A 81 10.47 4.00 18.37
C ASP A 81 11.83 4.42 17.78
N THR A 82 11.98 5.72 17.48
CA THR A 82 13.23 6.26 16.94
C THR A 82 14.44 5.82 17.76
N LEU A 83 15.34 5.05 17.14
CA LEU A 83 16.57 4.58 17.77
C LEU A 83 17.63 5.68 17.75
N PRO A 84 18.38 5.88 18.84
CA PRO A 84 19.48 6.86 18.89
C PRO A 84 20.73 6.30 18.20
N LEU A 85 20.65 6.10 16.87
CA LEU A 85 21.73 5.53 16.07
C LEU A 85 22.80 6.58 15.74
N HIS A 86 24.04 6.14 15.68
CA HIS A 86 25.19 7.00 15.40
C HIS A 86 25.80 6.69 14.02
N PRO A 87 26.06 7.70 13.17
CA PRO A 87 26.56 7.48 11.79
C PRO A 87 27.91 6.73 11.69
N ALA A 88 28.72 6.76 12.75
CA ALA A 88 30.00 6.06 12.77
C ALA A 88 29.91 4.60 13.23
N VAL A 89 28.72 4.14 13.64
CA VAL A 89 28.46 2.79 14.12
C VAL A 89 27.87 1.95 13.00
N THR A 90 28.25 0.68 12.94
CA THR A 90 27.59 -0.30 12.08
C THR A 90 26.58 -1.10 12.88
N TYR A 91 25.46 -1.45 12.27
CA TYR A 91 24.35 -2.11 12.95
C TYR A 91 24.02 -3.45 12.32
N ARG A 92 23.44 -4.35 13.10
CA ARG A 92 22.93 -5.63 12.62
C ARG A 92 21.61 -5.99 13.31
N LEU A 93 20.86 -6.86 12.68
CA LEU A 93 19.64 -7.43 13.23
C LEU A 93 19.93 -8.80 13.84
N ARG A 94 19.48 -9.03 15.08
CA ARG A 94 19.41 -10.34 15.71
C ARG A 94 17.96 -10.73 15.91
N ILE A 95 17.60 -11.96 15.51
CA ILE A 95 16.28 -12.53 15.72
C ILE A 95 16.44 -13.86 16.42
N THR A 96 15.69 -14.08 17.49
CA THR A 96 15.56 -15.39 18.14
C THR A 96 14.08 -15.76 18.15
N THR A 97 13.70 -16.78 17.41
CA THR A 97 12.30 -17.22 17.31
C THR A 97 11.81 -17.82 18.62
N ALA A 98 10.49 -17.93 18.79
CA ALA A 98 9.89 -18.61 19.95
C ALA A 98 10.35 -20.08 20.09
N SER A 99 10.73 -20.72 18.99
CA SER A 99 11.32 -22.08 18.98
C SER A 99 12.81 -22.12 19.34
N GLY A 100 13.47 -20.98 19.59
CA GLY A 100 14.87 -20.88 19.94
C GLY A 100 15.84 -20.87 18.76
N ILE A 101 15.38 -20.81 17.51
CA ILE A 101 16.23 -20.67 16.33
C ILE A 101 16.75 -19.23 16.27
N ALA A 102 18.07 -19.07 16.15
CA ALA A 102 18.72 -17.77 16.12
C ALA A 102 19.16 -17.41 14.68
N TYR A 103 18.89 -16.16 14.31
CA TYR A 103 19.32 -15.55 13.05
C TYR A 103 20.07 -14.25 13.33
N LEU A 104 21.04 -13.95 12.49
CA LEU A 104 21.88 -12.77 12.63
C LEU A 104 22.21 -12.20 11.26
N SER A 105 22.04 -10.88 11.10
CA SER A 105 22.53 -10.24 9.88
C SER A 105 24.01 -9.91 9.98
N ASP A 106 24.63 -9.63 8.84
CA ASP A 106 25.91 -8.95 8.82
C ASP A 106 25.78 -7.54 9.42
N PHE A 107 26.89 -6.96 9.84
CA PHE A 107 26.93 -5.55 10.18
C PHE A 107 26.85 -4.69 8.92
N VAL A 108 25.90 -3.77 8.90
CA VAL A 108 25.71 -2.82 7.81
C VAL A 108 26.07 -1.41 8.25
N PRO A 109 26.69 -0.59 7.38
CA PRO A 109 26.99 0.80 7.69
C PRO A 109 25.70 1.61 7.78
N PHE A 110 25.69 2.60 8.67
CA PHE A 110 24.63 3.61 8.72
C PHE A 110 24.77 4.56 7.54
N LYS A 111 23.72 4.67 6.71
CA LYS A 111 23.67 5.52 5.53
C LYS A 111 22.74 6.72 5.76
N PRO A 112 23.27 7.95 5.97
CA PRO A 112 22.44 9.13 5.92
C PRO A 112 21.83 9.28 4.51
N THR A 113 20.52 9.41 4.43
CA THR A 113 19.82 9.60 3.16
C THR A 113 19.79 11.08 2.82
N PRO A 114 20.23 11.51 1.62
CA PRO A 114 20.12 12.88 1.16
C PRO A 114 18.66 13.34 1.12
N PRO A 115 18.39 14.64 1.28
CA PRO A 115 17.04 15.19 1.16
C PRO A 115 16.42 14.91 -0.21
N ILE A 116 15.11 14.78 -0.25
CA ILE A 116 14.35 14.84 -1.50
C ILE A 116 14.32 16.32 -1.94
N ASP A 117 14.86 16.63 -3.11
CA ASP A 117 14.84 18.00 -3.65
C ASP A 117 13.42 18.40 -4.02
N SER A 118 12.69 17.51 -4.68
CA SER A 118 11.28 17.72 -5.02
C SER A 118 10.61 16.42 -5.45
N ILE A 119 9.31 16.34 -5.21
CA ILE A 119 8.40 15.43 -5.88
C ILE A 119 7.65 16.24 -6.92
N SER A 120 7.79 15.88 -8.18
CA SER A 120 7.19 16.56 -9.33
C SER A 120 6.26 15.61 -10.08
N TRP A 121 5.39 16.16 -10.92
CA TRP A 121 4.51 15.36 -11.76
C TRP A 121 4.33 15.99 -13.14
N ILE A 122 4.01 15.15 -14.12
CA ILE A 122 3.76 15.54 -15.52
C ILE A 122 2.46 14.88 -15.96
N SER A 123 1.52 15.71 -16.43
CA SER A 123 0.28 15.22 -17.05
C SER A 123 0.47 15.04 -18.55
N ASN A 124 0.03 13.89 -19.06
CA ASN A 124 0.06 13.56 -20.48
C ASN A 124 -1.20 12.76 -20.89
N SER A 125 -1.25 12.23 -22.12
CA SER A 125 -2.40 11.49 -22.63
C SER A 125 -2.64 10.15 -21.89
N THR A 126 -1.65 9.58 -21.24
CA THR A 126 -1.77 8.31 -20.50
C THR A 126 -2.21 8.52 -19.06
N GLY A 127 -1.91 9.70 -18.48
CA GLY A 127 -2.26 10.00 -17.10
C GLY A 127 -1.35 11.06 -16.47
N VAL A 128 -1.13 10.93 -15.17
CA VAL A 128 -0.19 11.74 -14.38
C VAL A 128 0.94 10.84 -13.92
N GLU A 129 2.15 11.13 -14.39
CA GLU A 129 3.37 10.46 -13.97
C GLU A 129 4.04 11.27 -12.85
N ILE A 130 4.37 10.60 -11.74
CA ILE A 130 4.97 11.21 -10.54
C ILE A 130 6.44 10.82 -10.48
N TYR A 131 7.31 11.80 -10.16
CA TYR A 131 8.76 11.67 -10.18
C TYR A 131 9.39 12.19 -8.88
N ALA A 132 10.48 11.54 -8.46
CA ALA A 132 11.39 12.05 -7.44
C ALA A 132 12.62 12.68 -8.06
N ASN A 133 13.10 13.75 -7.43
CA ASN A 133 14.37 14.40 -7.73
C ASN A 133 15.18 14.50 -6.43
N THR A 134 16.45 14.14 -6.47
CA THR A 134 17.35 14.19 -5.31
C THR A 134 18.81 14.30 -5.76
N HIS A 135 19.65 14.89 -4.93
CA HIS A 135 21.09 14.89 -5.12
C HIS A 135 21.84 14.78 -3.79
N ASP A 136 23.04 14.24 -3.83
CA ASP A 136 23.98 14.29 -2.70
C ASP A 136 25.19 15.17 -3.06
N PRO A 137 25.30 16.38 -2.51
CA PRO A 137 26.41 17.27 -2.80
C PRO A 137 27.76 16.71 -2.33
N ALA A 138 27.75 15.78 -1.39
CA ALA A 138 28.97 15.08 -0.94
C ALA A 138 29.36 13.91 -1.87
N ASN A 139 28.53 13.52 -2.82
CA ASN A 139 28.69 12.37 -3.70
C ASN A 139 28.95 11.03 -2.97
N ALA A 140 28.49 10.90 -1.72
CA ALA A 140 28.65 9.71 -0.88
C ALA A 140 27.56 8.66 -1.09
N THR A 141 26.42 9.09 -1.66
CA THR A 141 25.28 8.25 -2.00
C THR A 141 25.24 8.02 -3.50
N ARG A 142 24.99 6.79 -3.92
CA ARG A 142 24.94 6.41 -5.36
C ARG A 142 23.75 5.53 -5.70
N TYR A 143 23.07 4.99 -4.68
CA TYR A 143 22.01 4.02 -4.84
C TYR A 143 20.85 4.39 -3.93
N TYR A 144 19.65 4.36 -4.50
CA TYR A 144 18.43 4.78 -3.84
C TYR A 144 17.31 3.78 -4.02
N GLN A 145 16.43 3.72 -3.03
CA GLN A 145 15.13 3.07 -3.09
C GLN A 145 14.06 4.09 -2.73
N TRP A 146 12.91 3.97 -3.36
CA TRP A 146 11.70 4.72 -3.00
C TRP A 146 10.56 3.78 -2.71
N GLU A 147 9.72 4.20 -1.79
CA GLU A 147 8.42 3.66 -1.48
C GLU A 147 7.44 4.81 -1.38
N TYR A 148 6.16 4.55 -1.57
CA TYR A 148 5.16 5.58 -1.35
C TYR A 148 3.88 5.00 -0.78
N ASP A 149 3.14 5.86 -0.03
CA ASP A 149 1.74 5.66 0.30
C ASP A 149 0.93 6.71 -0.44
N GLU A 150 -0.11 6.27 -1.11
CA GLU A 150 -1.07 7.15 -1.75
C GLU A 150 -2.40 7.16 -1.01
N THR A 151 -3.06 8.31 -1.04
CA THR A 151 -4.39 8.51 -0.48
C THR A 151 -5.14 9.42 -1.42
N TRP A 152 -6.39 9.10 -1.71
CA TRP A 152 -7.21 9.97 -2.55
C TRP A 152 -8.61 10.13 -1.99
N GLU A 153 -9.13 11.34 -2.16
CA GLU A 153 -10.52 11.69 -1.92
C GLU A 153 -11.32 11.44 -3.18
N TYR A 154 -12.48 10.89 -3.02
CA TYR A 154 -13.43 10.72 -4.09
C TYR A 154 -14.87 10.80 -3.57
N HIS A 155 -15.81 11.05 -4.49
CA HIS A 155 -17.22 11.16 -4.17
C HIS A 155 -17.99 9.98 -4.78
N SER A 156 -19.17 9.69 -4.22
CA SER A 156 -20.21 8.95 -4.94
C SER A 156 -20.77 9.80 -6.09
N ALA A 157 -21.56 9.20 -6.99
CA ALA A 157 -22.15 9.95 -8.10
C ALA A 157 -23.15 11.00 -7.63
N GLU A 158 -23.86 10.71 -6.55
CA GLU A 158 -24.89 11.56 -5.97
C GLU A 158 -24.78 11.63 -4.46
N ALA A 159 -25.10 12.77 -3.88
CA ALA A 159 -25.15 12.97 -2.46
C ALA A 159 -26.53 12.57 -1.91
N SER A 160 -26.55 11.77 -0.84
CA SER A 160 -27.77 11.39 -0.16
C SER A 160 -28.00 12.31 1.03
N LEU A 161 -29.09 13.06 1.02
CA LEU A 161 -29.50 13.95 2.11
C LEU A 161 -30.38 13.25 3.16
N TYR A 162 -30.83 12.03 2.87
CA TYR A 162 -31.76 11.29 3.71
C TYR A 162 -31.26 9.87 3.96
N GLU A 163 -31.75 9.28 5.06
CA GLU A 163 -31.51 7.87 5.35
C GLU A 163 -32.80 7.20 5.83
N TYR A 164 -32.87 5.91 5.60
CA TYR A 164 -33.97 5.07 6.04
C TYR A 164 -33.74 4.65 7.48
N ASP A 165 -34.68 5.02 8.36
CA ASP A 165 -34.70 4.61 9.76
C ASP A 165 -35.71 3.46 9.94
N GLY A 166 -35.22 2.24 9.89
CA GLY A 166 -36.01 1.03 10.04
C GLY A 166 -36.45 0.74 11.47
N ASP A 167 -35.89 1.45 12.45
CA ASP A 167 -36.17 1.22 13.88
C ASP A 167 -37.38 2.02 14.39
N THR A 168 -37.87 2.96 13.57
CA THR A 168 -39.05 3.78 13.94
C THR A 168 -40.36 3.14 13.52
N THR A 169 -41.41 3.34 14.31
CA THR A 169 -42.78 2.93 13.98
C THR A 169 -43.69 4.18 14.01
N PRO A 170 -44.21 4.65 12.85
CA PRO A 170 -44.06 4.10 11.51
C PRO A 170 -42.62 4.30 10.94
N VAL A 171 -42.22 3.38 10.10
CA VAL A 171 -40.94 3.45 9.35
C VAL A 171 -40.82 4.78 8.62
N MET A 172 -39.72 5.48 8.83
CA MET A 172 -39.54 6.83 8.30
C MET A 172 -38.23 6.97 7.53
N VAL A 173 -38.26 7.85 6.55
CA VAL A 173 -37.06 8.43 5.93
C VAL A 173 -36.77 9.73 6.66
N ILE A 174 -35.60 9.85 7.23
CA ILE A 174 -35.16 11.00 8.04
C ILE A 174 -34.00 11.72 7.33
N SER A 175 -33.77 12.98 7.69
CA SER A 175 -32.56 13.68 7.25
C SER A 175 -31.31 12.96 7.74
N ARG A 176 -30.36 12.75 6.83
CA ARG A 176 -29.10 12.07 7.16
C ARG A 176 -28.27 12.93 8.09
N PRO A 177 -27.87 12.45 9.28
CA PRO A 177 -26.97 13.17 10.17
C PRO A 177 -25.60 13.38 9.52
N PRO A 178 -24.88 14.46 9.84
CA PRO A 178 -23.51 14.69 9.33
C PRO A 178 -22.55 13.53 9.57
N ALA A 179 -22.71 12.81 10.71
CA ALA A 179 -21.87 11.65 11.03
C ALA A 179 -22.14 10.42 10.14
N ASN A 180 -23.29 10.38 9.46
CA ASN A 180 -23.71 9.27 8.60
C ASN A 180 -23.54 9.62 7.11
N MET A 181 -22.87 10.73 6.78
CA MET A 181 -22.63 11.09 5.37
C MET A 181 -21.79 10.04 4.67
N ILE A 182 -22.20 9.69 3.44
CA ILE A 182 -21.65 8.60 2.63
C ILE A 182 -21.24 9.07 1.23
N TYR A 183 -21.17 10.39 1.03
CA TYR A 183 -20.84 11.01 -0.25
C TYR A 183 -19.35 11.07 -0.50
N THR A 184 -18.57 11.50 0.52
CA THR A 184 -17.13 11.67 0.44
C THR A 184 -16.42 10.54 1.15
N CYS A 185 -15.49 9.91 0.46
CA CYS A 185 -14.63 8.86 1.01
C CYS A 185 -13.17 9.11 0.67
N TRP A 186 -12.31 8.49 1.49
CA TRP A 186 -10.87 8.39 1.26
C TRP A 186 -10.49 6.93 1.07
N HIS A 187 -9.58 6.69 0.15
CA HIS A 187 -8.97 5.38 -0.07
C HIS A 187 -7.46 5.49 0.05
N ASN A 188 -6.81 4.44 0.54
CA ASN A 188 -5.35 4.38 0.70
C ASN A 188 -4.81 3.19 -0.07
N ASP A 189 -3.63 3.36 -0.67
CA ASP A 189 -2.85 2.27 -1.24
C ASP A 189 -1.35 2.55 -1.02
N SER A 190 -0.51 1.53 -1.21
CA SER A 190 0.93 1.64 -1.04
C SER A 190 1.66 1.01 -2.22
N SER A 191 2.88 1.48 -2.49
CA SER A 191 3.71 0.89 -3.53
C SER A 191 3.99 -0.59 -3.26
N THR A 192 3.76 -1.43 -4.26
CA THR A 192 4.08 -2.86 -4.23
C THR A 192 5.30 -3.20 -5.07
N ASN A 193 5.72 -2.30 -5.95
CA ASN A 193 6.88 -2.46 -6.82
C ASN A 193 8.16 -2.01 -6.12
N ILE A 194 9.28 -2.62 -6.46
CA ILE A 194 10.60 -2.24 -5.99
C ILE A 194 11.11 -1.08 -6.87
N ILE A 195 11.12 0.14 -6.34
CA ILE A 195 11.52 1.33 -7.09
C ILE A 195 12.97 1.68 -6.73
N LEU A 196 13.86 1.52 -7.69
CA LEU A 196 15.30 1.73 -7.52
C LEU A 196 15.83 2.80 -8.48
N GLY A 197 16.84 3.54 -8.04
CA GLY A 197 17.58 4.48 -8.86
C GLY A 197 19.06 4.48 -8.51
N SER A 198 19.90 4.81 -9.50
CA SER A 198 21.35 4.84 -9.33
C SER A 198 21.99 5.95 -10.14
N SER A 199 22.87 6.70 -9.47
CA SER A 199 23.78 7.68 -10.07
C SER A 199 25.20 7.13 -10.22
N ALA A 200 25.43 5.83 -9.98
CA ALA A 200 26.78 5.25 -9.95
C ALA A 200 27.57 5.42 -11.27
N LYS A 201 26.88 5.57 -12.41
CA LYS A 201 27.47 5.81 -13.72
C LYS A 201 27.67 7.30 -14.05
N LEU A 202 27.22 8.19 -13.18
CA LEU A 202 27.30 9.63 -13.36
C LEU A 202 28.51 10.22 -12.63
N ALA A 203 29.01 11.35 -13.11
CA ALA A 203 30.12 12.07 -12.47
C ALA A 203 29.73 12.65 -11.10
N ALA A 204 28.47 13.05 -10.94
CA ALA A 204 27.90 13.56 -9.70
C ALA A 204 26.71 12.71 -9.29
N ASP A 205 26.40 12.71 -7.99
CA ASP A 205 25.19 12.09 -7.49
C ASP A 205 24.00 13.02 -7.73
N VAL A 206 23.29 12.77 -8.81
CA VAL A 206 22.07 13.48 -9.19
C VAL A 206 21.08 12.47 -9.75
N ILE A 207 19.92 12.40 -9.17
CA ILE A 207 18.76 11.67 -9.68
C ILE A 207 17.73 12.71 -10.14
N TYR A 208 17.37 12.66 -11.41
CA TYR A 208 16.44 13.58 -12.03
C TYR A 208 15.32 12.83 -12.74
N LEU A 209 14.07 13.18 -12.40
CA LEU A 209 12.86 12.55 -12.91
C LEU A 209 12.86 11.01 -12.75
N GLN A 210 13.17 10.52 -11.54
CA GLN A 210 12.99 9.10 -11.23
C GLN A 210 11.50 8.78 -11.20
N PRO A 211 10.99 7.91 -12.09
CA PRO A 211 9.57 7.54 -12.05
C PRO A 211 9.21 6.81 -10.75
N LEU A 212 8.11 7.21 -10.14
CA LEU A 212 7.57 6.58 -8.93
C LEU A 212 6.24 5.89 -9.19
N ASN A 213 5.27 6.60 -9.76
CA ASN A 213 3.92 6.13 -9.99
C ASN A 213 3.32 6.74 -11.24
N LEU A 214 2.44 5.99 -11.91
CA LEU A 214 1.59 6.46 -12.99
C LEU A 214 0.13 6.34 -12.55
N ILE A 215 -0.56 7.47 -12.42
CA ILE A 215 -2.00 7.52 -12.20
C ILE A 215 -2.69 7.51 -13.58
N PRO A 216 -3.39 6.44 -13.96
CA PRO A 216 -4.01 6.33 -15.28
C PRO A 216 -5.06 7.41 -15.51
N ARG A 217 -5.12 7.96 -16.73
CA ARG A 217 -6.08 9.01 -17.08
C ARG A 217 -7.52 8.53 -16.86
N GLY A 218 -8.31 9.37 -16.21
CA GLY A 218 -9.70 9.09 -15.91
C GLY A 218 -9.94 8.13 -14.76
N SER A 219 -8.86 7.75 -14.01
CA SER A 219 -9.02 6.96 -12.79
C SER A 219 -9.62 7.77 -11.65
N GLN A 220 -10.12 7.06 -10.64
CA GLN A 220 -10.73 7.66 -9.44
C GLN A 220 -9.75 8.47 -8.60
N GLN A 221 -8.46 8.09 -8.60
CA GLN A 221 -7.44 8.70 -7.73
C GLN A 221 -7.34 10.22 -7.87
N LEU A 222 -7.58 10.78 -9.06
CA LEU A 222 -7.57 12.22 -9.30
C LEU A 222 -8.96 12.79 -9.62
N SER A 223 -10.02 12.18 -9.06
CA SER A 223 -11.39 12.69 -9.25
C SER A 223 -11.71 13.91 -8.39
N VAL A 224 -11.00 14.11 -7.28
CA VAL A 224 -11.11 15.26 -6.36
C VAL A 224 -9.73 15.73 -5.93
N LEU A 225 -9.11 15.02 -5.00
CA LEU A 225 -7.80 15.36 -4.46
C LEU A 225 -7.00 14.09 -4.18
N TYR A 226 -5.79 14.07 -4.67
CA TYR A 226 -4.83 12.98 -4.49
C TYR A 226 -3.64 13.42 -3.64
N SER A 227 -3.13 12.54 -2.80
CA SER A 227 -1.92 12.73 -2.01
C SER A 227 -0.99 11.55 -2.18
N ILE A 228 0.30 11.82 -2.28
CA ILE A 228 1.35 10.81 -2.21
C ILE A 228 2.39 11.19 -1.17
N LEU A 229 2.69 10.28 -0.24
CA LEU A 229 3.81 10.37 0.70
C LEU A 229 4.94 9.51 0.17
N VAL A 230 5.99 10.11 -0.31
CA VAL A 230 7.18 9.41 -0.81
C VAL A 230 8.20 9.27 0.31
N ARG A 231 8.75 8.06 0.47
CA ARG A 231 9.89 7.76 1.34
C ARG A 231 11.10 7.43 0.47
N GLN A 232 12.25 7.99 0.81
CA GLN A 232 13.51 7.78 0.13
C GLN A 232 14.53 7.18 1.09
N TYR A 233 15.25 6.17 0.61
CA TYR A 233 16.28 5.44 1.33
C TYR A 233 17.59 5.47 0.54
N ALA A 234 18.70 5.76 1.21
CA ALA A 234 20.04 5.55 0.65
C ALA A 234 20.48 4.10 0.88
N LEU A 235 20.95 3.45 -0.16
CA LEU A 235 21.38 2.07 -0.13
C LEU A 235 22.90 1.95 -0.23
N THR A 236 23.43 0.82 0.26
CA THR A 236 24.76 0.34 -0.10
C THR A 236 24.70 -0.33 -1.49
N ASP A 237 25.86 -0.49 -2.13
CA ASP A 237 25.97 -1.25 -3.38
C ASP A 237 25.40 -2.68 -3.26
N SER A 238 25.72 -3.36 -2.16
CA SER A 238 25.18 -4.72 -1.89
C SER A 238 23.66 -4.73 -1.67
N GLY A 239 23.12 -3.73 -0.95
CA GLY A 239 21.68 -3.59 -0.76
C GLY A 239 20.95 -3.32 -2.07
N TYR A 240 21.48 -2.42 -2.89
CA TYR A 240 20.95 -2.15 -4.21
C TYR A 240 20.99 -3.39 -5.12
N SER A 241 22.12 -4.11 -5.12
CA SER A 241 22.27 -5.34 -5.90
C SER A 241 21.27 -6.41 -5.49
N TYR A 242 21.05 -6.59 -4.18
CA TYR A 242 20.06 -7.52 -3.67
C TYR A 242 18.64 -7.15 -4.12
N LEU A 243 18.23 -5.89 -3.93
CA LEU A 243 16.90 -5.43 -4.33
C LEU A 243 16.70 -5.46 -5.85
N SER A 244 17.75 -5.15 -6.62
CA SER A 244 17.71 -5.24 -8.09
C SER A 244 17.52 -6.69 -8.56
N LEU A 245 18.18 -7.64 -7.91
CA LEU A 245 17.97 -9.07 -8.20
C LEU A 245 16.58 -9.54 -7.78
N MET A 246 16.07 -9.05 -6.64
CA MET A 246 14.70 -9.33 -6.19
C MET A 246 13.67 -8.79 -7.18
N GLN A 247 13.84 -7.54 -7.64
CA GLN A 247 13.00 -6.92 -8.68
C GLN A 247 12.98 -7.76 -9.97
N GLN A 248 14.15 -8.20 -10.45
CA GLN A 248 14.24 -9.07 -11.61
C GLN A 248 13.51 -10.41 -11.41
N ASN A 249 13.62 -11.01 -10.24
CA ASN A 249 13.00 -12.29 -9.93
C ASN A 249 11.49 -12.20 -9.72
N THR A 250 10.94 -11.04 -9.36
CA THR A 250 9.51 -10.87 -9.01
C THR A 250 8.71 -10.12 -10.06
N GLU A 251 9.30 -9.11 -10.68
CA GLU A 251 8.58 -8.18 -11.58
C GLU A 251 8.85 -8.46 -13.06
N SER A 252 9.92 -9.21 -13.39
CA SER A 252 10.30 -9.49 -14.78
C SER A 252 9.91 -10.91 -15.24
N LEU A 253 9.01 -11.59 -14.53
CA LEU A 253 8.58 -12.95 -14.87
C LEU A 253 7.33 -12.92 -15.77
N GLY A 254 7.39 -13.53 -16.94
CA GLY A 254 6.24 -13.71 -17.84
C GLY A 254 6.59 -13.89 -19.31
N SER A 255 7.85 -13.79 -19.69
CA SER A 255 8.35 -13.99 -21.05
C SER A 255 9.15 -15.29 -21.16
N ILE A 256 9.08 -15.96 -22.32
CA ILE A 256 9.91 -17.13 -22.62
C ILE A 256 11.42 -16.81 -22.75
N PHE A 257 11.78 -15.53 -22.72
CA PHE A 257 13.16 -15.02 -22.77
C PHE A 257 13.64 -14.51 -21.40
N ASP A 258 12.84 -14.66 -20.35
CA ASP A 258 13.22 -14.19 -19.03
C ASP A 258 14.41 -14.98 -18.48
N PRO A 259 15.34 -14.31 -17.79
CA PRO A 259 16.45 -14.99 -17.14
C PRO A 259 15.91 -15.97 -16.11
N THR A 260 16.57 -17.12 -16.00
CA THR A 260 16.24 -18.08 -14.91
C THR A 260 16.42 -17.37 -13.58
N PRO A 261 15.44 -17.51 -12.63
CA PRO A 261 15.56 -16.89 -11.33
C PRO A 261 16.88 -17.25 -10.66
N SER A 262 17.61 -16.21 -10.24
CA SER A 262 18.88 -16.38 -9.55
C SER A 262 18.65 -16.56 -8.05
N PRO A 263 19.47 -17.38 -7.34
CA PRO A 263 19.36 -17.48 -5.90
C PRO A 263 19.52 -16.14 -5.22
N LEU A 264 18.54 -15.74 -4.41
CA LEU A 264 18.60 -14.55 -3.58
C LEU A 264 19.40 -14.87 -2.31
N THR A 265 20.61 -14.33 -2.22
CA THR A 265 21.41 -14.40 -0.99
C THR A 265 21.39 -13.04 -0.32
N GLY A 266 20.65 -12.93 0.79
CA GLY A 266 20.64 -11.75 1.65
C GLY A 266 21.85 -11.69 2.57
N ASN A 267 21.81 -10.74 3.51
CA ASN A 267 22.84 -10.60 4.53
C ASN A 267 22.40 -11.12 5.92
N ILE A 268 21.41 -12.01 5.96
CA ILE A 268 20.89 -12.62 7.19
C ILE A 268 21.19 -14.13 7.17
N HIS A 269 21.73 -14.64 8.26
CA HIS A 269 22.20 -16.02 8.36
C HIS A 269 21.52 -16.74 9.53
N CYS A 270 21.13 -18.00 9.33
CA CYS A 270 20.67 -18.87 10.41
C CYS A 270 21.90 -19.41 11.18
N LEU A 271 21.99 -19.09 12.48
CA LEU A 271 23.12 -19.51 13.32
C LEU A 271 23.02 -20.98 13.74
N THR A 272 21.82 -21.52 13.82
CA THR A 272 21.59 -22.93 14.21
C THR A 272 21.86 -23.89 13.05
N ASN A 273 21.66 -23.47 11.81
CA ASN A 273 21.96 -24.26 10.63
C ASN A 273 22.32 -23.32 9.46
N ALA A 274 23.59 -23.17 9.18
CA ALA A 274 24.11 -22.26 8.15
C ALA A 274 23.63 -22.59 6.72
N SER A 275 23.11 -23.79 6.48
CA SER A 275 22.54 -24.17 5.18
C SER A 275 21.06 -23.78 5.00
N THR A 276 20.40 -23.27 6.06
CA THR A 276 19.02 -22.82 6.00
C THR A 276 18.95 -21.42 5.37
N PRO A 277 18.34 -21.26 4.19
CA PRO A 277 18.18 -19.96 3.56
C PRO A 277 17.31 -19.02 4.41
N VAL A 278 17.63 -17.74 4.35
CA VAL A 278 16.82 -16.64 4.88
C VAL A 278 16.59 -15.64 3.76
N ILE A 279 15.37 -15.22 3.58
CA ILE A 279 14.99 -14.21 2.58
C ILE A 279 14.92 -12.86 3.28
N GLY A 280 15.70 -11.90 2.82
CA GLY A 280 15.74 -10.55 3.35
C GLY A 280 17.13 -9.94 3.29
N TYR A 281 17.18 -8.62 3.29
CA TYR A 281 18.41 -7.83 3.34
C TYR A 281 18.21 -6.66 4.29
N ILE A 282 19.10 -6.51 5.27
CA ILE A 282 19.03 -5.45 6.26
C ILE A 282 19.91 -4.28 5.80
N SER A 283 19.32 -3.09 5.86
CA SER A 283 20.00 -1.80 5.68
C SER A 283 19.75 -0.91 6.90
N ALA A 284 20.63 0.08 7.12
CA ALA A 284 20.51 1.04 8.21
C ALA A 284 20.80 2.46 7.74
N GLY A 285 20.06 3.44 8.24
CA GLY A 285 20.27 4.84 7.90
C GLY A 285 19.12 5.75 8.32
N THR A 286 19.00 6.90 7.64
CA THR A 286 17.85 7.78 7.78
C THR A 286 16.88 7.60 6.62
N VAL A 287 15.60 7.95 6.85
CA VAL A 287 14.56 7.97 5.83
C VAL A 287 14.16 9.42 5.57
N GLN A 288 14.18 9.85 4.32
CA GLN A 288 13.63 11.15 3.93
C GLN A 288 12.20 10.98 3.42
N GLN A 289 11.34 11.92 3.76
CA GLN A 289 9.92 11.84 3.40
C GLN A 289 9.44 13.18 2.85
N GLN A 290 8.61 13.11 1.82
CA GLN A 290 7.93 14.29 1.28
C GLN A 290 6.53 13.90 0.82
N ARG A 291 5.54 14.71 1.21
CA ARG A 291 4.15 14.58 0.76
C ARG A 291 3.82 15.70 -0.20
N ILE A 292 3.11 15.38 -1.27
CA ILE A 292 2.49 16.34 -2.16
C ILE A 292 1.01 16.03 -2.31
N PHE A 293 0.27 17.05 -2.79
CA PHE A 293 -1.14 16.94 -3.16
C PHE A 293 -1.31 17.39 -4.61
N ILE A 294 -2.20 16.72 -5.33
CA ILE A 294 -2.57 17.05 -6.71
C ILE A 294 -4.10 17.07 -6.78
N SER A 295 -4.68 18.24 -7.11
CA SER A 295 -6.13 18.35 -7.28
C SER A 295 -6.55 18.10 -8.74
N ASP A 296 -7.81 17.73 -8.93
CA ASP A 296 -8.44 17.63 -10.24
C ASP A 296 -8.34 18.93 -11.06
N GLN A 297 -8.39 20.08 -10.38
CA GLN A 297 -8.26 21.41 -11.00
C GLN A 297 -6.88 21.64 -11.63
N GLN A 298 -5.82 20.98 -11.13
CA GLN A 298 -4.48 21.05 -11.68
C GLN A 298 -4.32 20.15 -12.92
N VAL A 299 -5.25 19.20 -13.13
CA VAL A 299 -5.24 18.26 -14.26
C VAL A 299 -6.57 18.38 -15.02
N PRO A 300 -6.77 19.47 -15.77
CA PRO A 300 -8.02 19.73 -16.47
C PRO A 300 -8.35 18.58 -17.43
N GLU A 301 -9.63 18.34 -17.64
CA GLU A 301 -10.14 17.27 -18.49
C GLU A 301 -9.71 15.86 -18.02
N TRP A 302 -9.61 15.64 -16.70
CA TRP A 302 -9.23 14.34 -16.16
C TRP A 302 -10.10 13.20 -16.67
N GLY A 303 -11.42 13.47 -16.81
CA GLY A 303 -12.34 12.57 -17.51
C GLY A 303 -12.82 11.40 -16.65
N TYR A 304 -12.71 11.47 -15.31
CA TYR A 304 -13.32 10.48 -14.44
C TYR A 304 -14.83 10.38 -14.70
N ARG A 305 -15.34 9.17 -14.77
CA ARG A 305 -16.76 8.90 -14.96
C ARG A 305 -17.26 7.96 -13.89
N PHE A 306 -18.33 8.35 -13.25
CA PHE A 306 -19.02 7.47 -12.31
C PHE A 306 -19.60 6.24 -13.04
N ALA A 307 -19.53 5.09 -12.37
CA ALA A 307 -20.17 3.87 -12.87
C ALA A 307 -21.70 3.86 -12.74
N CYS A 308 -22.26 4.92 -12.15
CA CYS A 308 -23.69 5.08 -11.98
C CYS A 308 -24.36 5.45 -13.31
N THR A 309 -25.20 4.58 -13.84
CA THR A 309 -25.91 4.78 -15.12
C THR A 309 -27.43 4.76 -14.97
N ARG A 310 -27.95 4.50 -13.77
CA ARG A 310 -29.39 4.41 -13.54
C ARG A 310 -29.92 5.77 -13.08
N PRO A 311 -31.07 6.22 -13.61
CA PRO A 311 -31.78 7.37 -13.06
C PRO A 311 -32.35 7.00 -11.68
N ASP A 312 -32.60 8.01 -10.85
CA ASP A 312 -33.31 7.82 -9.59
C ASP A 312 -34.66 7.19 -9.77
N GLU A 313 -34.99 6.30 -8.86
CA GLU A 313 -36.34 5.74 -8.79
C GLU A 313 -37.22 6.56 -7.85
N ILE A 314 -38.49 6.75 -8.19
CA ILE A 314 -39.44 7.43 -7.34
C ILE A 314 -40.11 6.41 -6.45
N VAL A 315 -39.91 6.54 -5.14
CA VAL A 315 -40.50 5.67 -4.13
C VAL A 315 -41.64 6.40 -3.45
N PRO A 316 -42.90 5.92 -3.60
CA PRO A 316 -44.08 6.54 -3.00
C PRO A 316 -44.02 6.55 -1.47
N LEU A 317 -44.84 7.43 -0.87
CA LEU A 317 -44.90 7.59 0.60
C LEU A 317 -45.58 6.42 1.36
N ASP A 318 -46.18 5.48 0.64
CA ASP A 318 -46.79 4.30 1.30
C ASP A 318 -45.72 3.44 2.01
N THR A 319 -46.00 3.05 3.25
CA THR A 319 -45.08 2.29 4.11
C THR A 319 -44.62 0.99 3.46
N THR A 320 -45.47 0.33 2.67
CA THR A 320 -45.12 -0.93 1.99
C THR A 320 -44.00 -0.69 0.98
N TYR A 321 -44.14 0.37 0.14
CA TYR A 321 -43.10 0.73 -0.81
C TYR A 321 -41.80 1.17 -0.14
N LEU A 322 -41.87 1.92 0.97
CA LEU A 322 -40.66 2.33 1.72
C LEU A 322 -39.90 1.12 2.24
N ILE A 323 -40.62 0.12 2.76
CA ILE A 323 -40.00 -1.14 3.23
C ILE A 323 -39.44 -1.95 2.05
N ASP A 324 -40.20 -2.12 0.98
CA ASP A 324 -39.78 -2.91 -0.19
C ASP A 324 -38.56 -2.33 -0.85
N TYR A 325 -38.47 -1.02 -1.04
CA TYR A 325 -37.34 -0.37 -1.68
C TYR A 325 -36.13 -0.21 -0.76
N PHE A 326 -36.31 0.30 0.46
CA PHE A 326 -35.18 0.66 1.31
C PHE A 326 -34.66 -0.50 2.16
N TYR A 327 -35.56 -1.32 2.69
CA TYR A 327 -35.13 -2.44 3.53
C TYR A 327 -34.80 -3.69 2.71
N TYR A 328 -35.72 -4.14 1.85
CA TYR A 328 -35.52 -5.35 1.06
C TYR A 328 -34.74 -5.08 -0.24
N GLY A 329 -35.01 -3.97 -0.91
CA GLY A 329 -34.37 -3.60 -2.18
C GLY A 329 -32.98 -2.99 -2.00
N GLY A 330 -32.63 -2.52 -0.80
CA GLY A 330 -31.32 -1.94 -0.49
C GLY A 330 -31.05 -0.61 -1.17
N PHE A 331 -32.09 0.07 -1.70
CA PHE A 331 -31.97 1.42 -2.26
C PHE A 331 -31.71 2.42 -1.13
N ILE A 332 -31.05 3.52 -1.48
CA ILE A 332 -30.75 4.62 -0.57
C ILE A 332 -31.57 5.84 -0.98
N PRO A 333 -32.31 6.50 -0.06
CA PRO A 333 -33.00 7.73 -0.38
C PRO A 333 -32.00 8.85 -0.65
N VAL A 334 -32.21 9.58 -1.76
CA VAL A 334 -31.35 10.68 -2.22
C VAL A 334 -31.91 12.01 -1.79
N ASP A 335 -33.14 12.32 -2.26
CA ASP A 335 -33.83 13.59 -2.04
C ASP A 335 -35.34 13.38 -2.04
N GLN A 336 -36.08 14.45 -1.77
CA GLN A 336 -37.54 14.48 -1.88
C GLN A 336 -38.00 14.53 -3.32
N TYR A 337 -38.96 13.72 -3.65
CA TYR A 337 -39.67 13.85 -4.92
C TYR A 337 -40.87 14.81 -4.77
N ILE A 338 -40.81 15.91 -5.50
CA ILE A 338 -41.89 16.88 -5.59
C ILE A 338 -42.61 16.66 -6.91
N ASP A 339 -43.91 16.48 -6.85
CA ASP A 339 -44.74 16.26 -8.07
C ASP A 339 -44.90 17.53 -8.92
N PRO A 340 -45.43 17.43 -10.12
CA PRO A 340 -45.67 18.61 -11.00
C PRO A 340 -46.63 19.67 -10.43
N MET A 341 -47.38 19.34 -9.38
CA MET A 341 -48.27 20.26 -8.68
C MET A 341 -47.57 20.99 -7.53
N GLY A 342 -46.38 20.59 -7.20
CA GLY A 342 -45.58 21.17 -6.13
C GLY A 342 -45.72 20.47 -4.78
N ASP A 343 -46.39 19.33 -4.74
CA ASP A 343 -46.62 18.58 -3.51
C ASP A 343 -45.55 17.52 -3.30
N PHE A 344 -45.21 17.27 -2.02
CA PHE A 344 -44.30 16.18 -1.65
C PHE A 344 -45.02 14.83 -1.88
N ALA A 345 -44.55 14.07 -2.88
CA ALA A 345 -45.20 12.84 -3.34
C ALA A 345 -44.38 11.56 -3.10
N GLY A 346 -43.12 11.66 -2.66
CA GLY A 346 -42.27 10.50 -2.45
C GLY A 346 -40.82 10.86 -2.27
N TRP A 347 -39.99 9.88 -2.48
CA TRP A 347 -38.51 9.98 -2.35
C TRP A 347 -37.85 9.63 -3.69
N LEU A 348 -36.82 10.36 -4.03
CA LEU A 348 -35.86 9.91 -5.04
C LEU A 348 -34.90 8.93 -4.37
N ALA A 349 -34.62 7.81 -5.02
CA ALA A 349 -33.78 6.75 -4.50
C ALA A 349 -32.91 6.13 -5.58
N ASN A 350 -31.71 5.72 -5.20
CA ASN A 350 -30.81 5.04 -6.12
C ASN A 350 -30.06 3.89 -5.41
N SER A 351 -29.32 3.11 -6.19
CA SER A 351 -28.55 1.98 -5.68
C SER A 351 -27.36 2.44 -4.84
N PRO A 352 -26.89 1.62 -3.87
CA PRO A 352 -25.70 1.94 -3.08
C PRO A 352 -24.46 2.26 -3.93
N SER A 353 -24.30 1.62 -5.09
CA SER A 353 -23.16 1.89 -5.99
C SER A 353 -23.14 3.32 -6.55
N CYS A 354 -24.27 4.02 -6.56
CA CYS A 354 -24.37 5.41 -6.99
C CYS A 354 -24.24 6.41 -5.83
N ILE A 355 -24.63 6.01 -4.63
CA ILE A 355 -24.84 6.93 -3.51
C ILE A 355 -23.80 6.75 -2.40
N ASP A 356 -23.32 5.54 -2.17
CA ASP A 356 -22.43 5.22 -1.07
C ASP A 356 -21.01 4.99 -1.56
N CYS A 357 -20.12 5.96 -1.32
CA CYS A 357 -18.72 5.86 -1.69
C CYS A 357 -18.00 4.67 -1.04
N ARG A 358 -18.48 4.17 0.12
CA ARG A 358 -17.88 3.03 0.83
C ARG A 358 -17.97 1.71 0.06
N VAL A 359 -18.95 1.58 -0.83
CA VAL A 359 -19.09 0.40 -1.70
C VAL A 359 -17.88 0.20 -2.62
N GLN A 360 -17.13 1.27 -2.85
CA GLN A 360 -15.89 1.25 -3.64
C GLN A 360 -14.62 1.03 -2.79
N GLY A 361 -14.79 0.63 -1.52
CA GLY A 361 -13.68 0.26 -0.63
C GLY A 361 -13.10 1.40 0.20
N GLY A 362 -13.61 2.62 0.10
CA GLY A 362 -13.15 3.75 0.89
C GLY A 362 -13.81 3.85 2.26
N ILE A 363 -13.29 4.76 3.07
CA ILE A 363 -13.80 5.13 4.39
C ILE A 363 -14.22 6.60 4.42
N THR A 364 -15.23 6.93 5.20
CA THR A 364 -15.74 8.32 5.35
C THR A 364 -14.95 9.14 6.35
N GLN A 365 -13.98 8.54 7.03
CA GLN A 365 -13.13 9.27 7.98
C GLN A 365 -11.99 9.96 7.22
N GLU A 366 -11.96 11.29 7.30
CA GLU A 366 -10.90 12.12 6.74
C GLU A 366 -9.55 11.83 7.43
N PRO A 367 -8.47 11.61 6.67
CA PRO A 367 -7.14 11.45 7.23
C PRO A 367 -6.66 12.73 7.93
N SER A 368 -5.97 12.60 9.06
CA SER A 368 -5.51 13.74 9.88
C SER A 368 -4.53 14.69 9.18
N PHE A 369 -3.92 14.25 8.09
CA PHE A 369 -3.00 15.06 7.27
C PHE A 369 -3.69 15.69 6.06
N TRP A 370 -5.00 15.50 5.87
CA TRP A 370 -5.72 16.06 4.74
C TRP A 370 -5.81 17.58 4.86
N PRO A 371 -5.60 18.33 3.77
CA PRO A 371 -5.70 19.80 3.83
C PRO A 371 -7.17 20.23 3.97
N ASN A 372 -7.42 21.21 4.84
CA ASN A 372 -8.74 21.86 5.02
C ASN A 372 -9.12 22.70 3.79
#